data_86d9984c0a535504f1b6a5a93397a25a
#
_entry.id   86d9984c0a535504f1b6a5a93397a25a
#
_cell.length_a   1.000
_cell.length_b   1.000
_cell.length_c   1.000
_cell.angle_alpha   90.00
_cell.angle_beta   90.00
_cell.angle_gamma   90.00
#
_symmetry.space_group_name_H-M   'P 1'
#
loop_
_entity.id
_entity.type
_entity.pdbx_description
1 polymer ?
#
loop_
_entity_poly.entity_id
_entity_poly.type
_entity_poly.pdbx_seq_one_letter_code
_entity_poly.pdbx_strand_id
1 'polypeptide(L)'
;TSVFAGVGERTREGTDLFLEMEEMGVLQDTALVFGQMDEPPGVRMRVALSGLTMAEYFRDVQNQDVLLFIDNIFRFTQAGSEVSTLLGRMPSAVGYQPTLADEMGVLQERITSTKGRSITSLQAVYVPADDYTDPAPATTFAHLDATTELDRAIASKGIYPAVNPLTSTSRILEPGIVGEKHYEVAQRVIGILQKNKELQDIIAILGMDEL
;
A
#
# COMPACT_ATOMS: atom_id res chain seq x y z
N THR A 1 -17.90 9.29 -1.41
CA THR A 1 -18.21 7.86 -1.20
C THR A 1 -16.90 7.09 -1.00
N SER A 2 -16.91 6.15 -0.08
CA SER A 2 -15.77 5.31 0.21
C SER A 2 -16.09 3.83 -0.05
N VAL A 3 -15.07 3.08 -0.44
CA VAL A 3 -15.13 1.62 -0.56
C VAL A 3 -14.00 1.03 0.25
N PHE A 4 -14.29 0.08 1.11
CA PHE A 4 -13.28 -0.65 1.88
C PHE A 4 -13.29 -2.12 1.46
N ALA A 5 -12.16 -2.59 0.95
CA ALA A 5 -11.94 -3.99 0.58
C ALA A 5 -11.03 -4.67 1.61
N GLY A 6 -11.59 -5.54 2.43
CA GLY A 6 -10.83 -6.39 3.34
C GLY A 6 -10.38 -7.67 2.63
N VAL A 7 -9.09 -7.77 2.39
CA VAL A 7 -8.49 -8.84 1.58
C VAL A 7 -7.60 -9.72 2.44
N GLY A 8 -8.09 -10.91 2.76
CA GLY A 8 -7.31 -11.95 3.43
C GLY A 8 -6.86 -11.64 4.86
N GLU A 9 -7.43 -10.64 5.49
CA GLU A 9 -7.15 -10.28 6.88
C GLU A 9 -8.08 -11.03 7.85
N ARG A 10 -8.02 -10.69 9.13
CA ARG A 10 -8.79 -11.39 10.16
C ARG A 10 -10.27 -10.98 10.12
N THR A 11 -11.16 -11.96 10.14
CA THR A 11 -12.62 -11.73 10.14
C THR A 11 -13.07 -10.85 11.31
N ARG A 12 -12.46 -11.03 12.50
CA ARG A 12 -12.77 -10.20 13.68
C ARG A 12 -12.48 -8.73 13.44
N GLU A 13 -11.37 -8.40 12.80
CA GLU A 13 -10.99 -7.01 12.48
C GLU A 13 -12.02 -6.37 11.53
N GLY A 14 -12.55 -7.12 10.58
CA GLY A 14 -13.64 -6.65 9.70
C GLY A 14 -14.92 -6.36 10.46
N THR A 15 -15.27 -7.20 11.42
CA THR A 15 -16.44 -6.98 12.29
C THR A 15 -16.26 -5.75 13.18
N ASP A 16 -15.09 -5.61 13.80
CA ASP A 16 -14.77 -4.46 14.64
C ASP A 16 -14.84 -3.15 13.85
N LEU A 17 -14.29 -3.14 12.63
CA LEU A 17 -14.35 -1.98 11.74
C LEU A 17 -15.80 -1.62 11.35
N PHE A 18 -16.62 -2.62 11.04
CA PHE A 18 -18.03 -2.39 10.73
C PHE A 18 -18.76 -1.69 11.89
N LEU A 19 -18.60 -2.21 13.11
CA LEU A 19 -19.23 -1.66 14.30
C LEU A 19 -18.73 -0.23 14.60
N GLU A 20 -17.44 0.01 14.46
CA GLU A 20 -16.85 1.34 14.65
C GLU A 20 -17.38 2.35 13.62
N MET A 21 -17.49 1.97 12.35
CA MET A 21 -18.05 2.82 11.30
C MET A 21 -19.55 3.11 11.52
N GLU A 22 -20.30 2.13 12.04
CA GLU A 22 -21.69 2.32 12.41
C GLU A 22 -21.83 3.33 13.56
N GLU A 23 -21.03 3.18 14.60
CA GLU A 23 -20.98 4.10 15.76
C GLU A 23 -20.61 5.52 15.34
N MET A 24 -19.63 5.67 14.45
CA MET A 24 -19.20 6.97 13.92
C MET A 24 -20.17 7.58 12.90
N GLY A 25 -21.17 6.86 12.44
CA GLY A 25 -22.17 7.34 11.49
C GLY A 25 -21.64 7.51 10.06
N VAL A 26 -20.51 6.88 9.71
CA VAL A 26 -19.91 6.94 8.35
C VAL A 26 -20.27 5.77 7.47
N LEU A 27 -20.94 4.75 8.02
CA LEU A 27 -21.29 3.54 7.30
C LEU A 27 -22.24 3.79 6.13
N GLN A 28 -23.12 4.78 6.23
CA GLN A 28 -24.05 5.15 5.16
C GLN A 28 -23.35 5.64 3.88
N ASP A 29 -22.13 6.14 3.98
CA ASP A 29 -21.33 6.66 2.87
C ASP A 29 -20.23 5.69 2.44
N THR A 30 -20.20 4.47 3.00
CA THR A 30 -19.14 3.49 2.79
C THR A 30 -19.70 2.15 2.35
N ALA A 31 -19.18 1.59 1.26
CA ALA A 31 -19.39 0.21 0.88
C ALA A 31 -18.27 -0.66 1.46
N LEU A 32 -18.65 -1.72 2.18
CA LEU A 32 -17.71 -2.67 2.74
C LEU A 32 -17.78 -3.99 1.97
N VAL A 33 -16.64 -4.52 1.57
CA VAL A 33 -16.55 -5.83 0.93
C VAL A 33 -15.39 -6.62 1.54
N PHE A 34 -15.69 -7.79 2.05
CA PHE A 34 -14.71 -8.62 2.76
C PHE A 34 -14.56 -9.99 2.10
N GLY A 35 -13.31 -10.41 1.91
CA GLY A 35 -12.92 -11.78 1.61
C GLY A 35 -11.73 -12.11 2.49
N GLN A 36 -12.01 -12.49 3.74
CA GLN A 36 -11.01 -12.61 4.80
C GLN A 36 -10.30 -13.98 4.78
N MET A 37 -9.43 -14.23 5.75
CA MET A 37 -8.53 -15.39 5.78
C MET A 37 -9.23 -16.76 5.86
N ASP A 38 -10.48 -16.79 6.28
CA ASP A 38 -11.33 -17.98 6.34
C ASP A 38 -11.89 -18.39 4.96
N GLU A 39 -11.83 -17.49 3.98
CA GLU A 39 -12.30 -17.75 2.62
C GLU A 39 -11.27 -18.51 1.76
N PRO A 40 -11.75 -19.29 0.76
CA PRO A 40 -10.87 -19.94 -0.21
C PRO A 40 -10.00 -18.94 -0.98
N PRO A 41 -8.83 -19.38 -1.53
CA PRO A 41 -7.91 -18.48 -2.21
C PRO A 41 -8.52 -17.76 -3.42
N GLY A 42 -9.43 -18.39 -4.15
CA GLY A 42 -10.14 -17.73 -5.26
C GLY A 42 -11.00 -16.56 -4.82
N VAL A 43 -11.65 -16.64 -3.65
CA VAL A 43 -12.43 -15.55 -3.06
C VAL A 43 -11.52 -14.43 -2.59
N ARG A 44 -10.46 -14.74 -1.85
CA ARG A 44 -9.49 -13.77 -1.36
C ARG A 44 -8.80 -13.01 -2.51
N MET A 45 -8.54 -13.67 -3.63
CA MET A 45 -7.99 -13.03 -4.82
C MET A 45 -9.01 -12.12 -5.51
N ARG A 46 -10.29 -12.48 -5.52
CA ARG A 46 -11.33 -11.74 -6.26
C ARG A 46 -11.93 -10.58 -5.49
N VAL A 47 -11.89 -10.59 -4.18
CA VAL A 47 -12.53 -9.55 -3.36
C VAL A 47 -11.96 -8.15 -3.62
N ALA A 48 -10.66 -8.02 -3.85
CA ALA A 48 -10.04 -6.74 -4.20
C ALA A 48 -10.60 -6.19 -5.53
N LEU A 49 -10.76 -7.05 -6.53
CA LEU A 49 -11.36 -6.69 -7.82
C LEU A 49 -12.84 -6.33 -7.67
N SER A 50 -13.57 -6.99 -6.79
CA SER A 50 -14.96 -6.68 -6.48
C SER A 50 -15.09 -5.29 -5.86
N GLY A 51 -14.24 -4.95 -4.88
CA GLY A 51 -14.18 -3.61 -4.30
C GLY A 51 -13.83 -2.55 -5.32
N LEU A 52 -12.88 -2.81 -6.18
CA LEU A 52 -12.51 -1.91 -7.27
C LEU A 52 -13.67 -1.70 -8.26
N THR A 53 -14.41 -2.75 -8.60
CA THR A 53 -15.60 -2.64 -9.47
C THR A 53 -16.68 -1.76 -8.85
N MET A 54 -16.90 -1.85 -7.54
CA MET A 54 -17.79 -0.94 -6.82
C MET A 54 -17.30 0.51 -6.89
N ALA A 55 -16.01 0.73 -6.69
CA ALA A 55 -15.40 2.06 -6.79
C ALA A 55 -15.55 2.65 -8.21
N GLU A 56 -15.34 1.85 -9.24
CA GLU A 56 -15.54 2.24 -10.64
C GLU A 56 -17.01 2.61 -10.92
N TYR A 57 -17.96 1.89 -10.37
CA TYR A 57 -19.39 2.22 -10.49
C TYR A 57 -19.69 3.60 -9.88
N PHE A 58 -19.23 3.88 -8.68
CA PHE A 58 -19.42 5.19 -8.05
C PHE A 58 -18.75 6.31 -8.83
N ARG A 59 -17.56 6.08 -9.37
CA ARG A 59 -16.84 7.06 -10.20
C ARG A 59 -17.56 7.32 -11.53
N ASP A 60 -17.90 6.27 -12.28
CA ASP A 60 -18.29 6.36 -13.68
C ASP A 60 -19.80 6.53 -13.87
N VAL A 61 -20.62 5.86 -13.05
CA VAL A 61 -22.09 5.89 -13.15
C VAL A 61 -22.69 6.95 -12.23
N GLN A 62 -22.23 7.00 -10.98
CA GLN A 62 -22.72 7.99 -10.02
C GLN A 62 -21.97 9.31 -10.05
N ASN A 63 -20.93 9.42 -10.85
CA ASN A 63 -20.15 10.63 -11.07
C ASN A 63 -19.62 11.23 -9.75
N GLN A 64 -19.00 10.40 -8.91
CA GLN A 64 -18.45 10.77 -7.63
C GLN A 64 -16.94 10.53 -7.59
N ASP A 65 -16.24 11.33 -6.81
CA ASP A 65 -14.87 10.99 -6.39
C ASP A 65 -14.95 9.90 -5.32
N VAL A 66 -14.08 8.91 -5.42
CA VAL A 66 -14.11 7.70 -4.60
C VAL A 66 -12.82 7.55 -3.82
N LEU A 67 -12.94 7.18 -2.56
CA LEU A 67 -11.83 6.77 -1.72
C LEU A 67 -11.88 5.25 -1.57
N LEU A 68 -10.84 4.57 -2.06
CA LEU A 68 -10.73 3.11 -2.03
C LEU A 68 -9.66 2.68 -1.03
N PHE A 69 -10.07 1.92 -0.03
CA PHE A 69 -9.16 1.28 0.92
C PHE A 69 -9.01 -0.19 0.59
N ILE A 70 -7.77 -0.69 0.55
CA ILE A 70 -7.48 -2.11 0.37
C ILE A 70 -6.60 -2.57 1.54
N ASP A 71 -7.10 -3.46 2.34
CA ASP A 71 -6.39 -4.04 3.46
C ASP A 71 -6.51 -5.57 3.45
N ASN A 72 -5.53 -6.28 2.95
CA ASN A 72 -4.16 -5.93 2.61
C ASN A 72 -3.86 -6.37 1.18
N ILE A 73 -3.22 -5.53 0.38
CA ILE A 73 -2.91 -5.86 -1.03
C ILE A 73 -1.92 -7.05 -1.15
N PHE A 74 -1.06 -7.26 -0.17
CA PHE A 74 -0.19 -8.44 -0.14
C PHE A 74 -0.99 -9.75 -0.14
N ARG A 75 -2.14 -9.77 0.53
CA ARG A 75 -3.00 -10.96 0.59
C ARG A 75 -3.62 -11.30 -0.76
N PHE A 76 -3.88 -10.30 -1.59
CA PHE A 76 -4.25 -10.51 -2.99
C PHE A 76 -3.18 -11.30 -3.75
N THR A 77 -1.93 -10.90 -3.62
CA THR A 77 -0.77 -11.60 -4.20
C THR A 77 -0.61 -13.01 -3.65
N GLN A 78 -0.72 -13.17 -2.35
CA GLN A 78 -0.62 -14.47 -1.68
C GLN A 78 -1.71 -15.43 -2.15
N ALA A 79 -2.95 -14.97 -2.25
CA ALA A 79 -4.06 -15.78 -2.77
C ALA A 79 -3.83 -16.17 -4.24
N GLY A 80 -3.29 -15.27 -5.05
CA GLY A 80 -2.89 -15.56 -6.42
C GLY A 80 -1.81 -16.65 -6.51
N SER A 81 -0.85 -16.66 -5.59
CA SER A 81 0.16 -17.72 -5.47
C SER A 81 -0.47 -19.09 -5.15
N GLU A 82 -1.41 -19.12 -4.22
CA GLU A 82 -2.14 -20.34 -3.86
C GLU A 82 -2.95 -20.88 -5.05
N VAL A 83 -3.66 -20.02 -5.78
CA VAL A 83 -4.40 -20.39 -6.98
C VAL A 83 -3.47 -20.93 -8.07
N SER A 84 -2.33 -20.29 -8.29
CA SER A 84 -1.32 -20.72 -9.25
C SER A 84 -0.80 -22.13 -8.95
N THR A 85 -0.54 -22.41 -7.67
CA THR A 85 -0.12 -23.73 -7.18
C THR A 85 -1.19 -24.79 -7.44
N LEU A 86 -2.44 -24.47 -7.15
CA LEU A 86 -3.57 -25.37 -7.41
C LEU A 86 -3.75 -25.68 -8.91
N LEU A 87 -3.40 -24.75 -9.77
CA LEU A 87 -3.41 -24.93 -11.23
C LEU A 87 -2.16 -25.66 -11.77
N GLY A 88 -1.23 -26.03 -10.89
CA GLY A 88 -0.01 -26.75 -11.26
C GLY A 88 1.00 -25.90 -12.05
N ARG A 89 0.95 -24.58 -11.96
CA ARG A 89 1.92 -23.71 -12.62
C ARG A 89 3.28 -23.76 -11.92
N MET A 90 4.36 -23.74 -12.71
CA MET A 90 5.70 -23.70 -12.16
C MET A 90 5.94 -22.35 -11.47
N PRO A 91 6.39 -22.34 -10.20
CA PRO A 91 6.64 -21.09 -9.49
C PRO A 91 7.83 -20.32 -10.07
N SER A 92 7.76 -19.00 -9.97
CA SER A 92 8.86 -18.09 -10.31
C SER A 92 9.74 -17.81 -9.07
N ALA A 93 10.47 -16.69 -9.08
CA ALA A 93 11.34 -16.30 -7.99
C ALA A 93 10.63 -16.29 -6.63
N VAL A 94 11.28 -16.83 -5.60
CA VAL A 94 10.81 -16.89 -4.20
C VAL A 94 9.47 -17.65 -4.06
N GLY A 95 9.10 -18.47 -5.02
CA GLY A 95 7.89 -19.28 -5.00
C GLY A 95 6.60 -18.55 -5.41
N TYR A 96 6.68 -17.29 -5.88
CA TYR A 96 5.53 -16.57 -6.39
C TYR A 96 5.07 -17.07 -7.76
N GLN A 97 3.83 -16.75 -8.11
CA GLN A 97 3.25 -17.06 -9.41
C GLN A 97 3.98 -16.32 -10.55
N PRO A 98 4.13 -16.95 -11.73
CA PRO A 98 4.74 -16.29 -12.89
C PRO A 98 3.89 -15.13 -13.42
N THR A 99 2.62 -15.08 -13.09
CA THR A 99 1.64 -14.06 -13.48
C THR A 99 1.51 -12.91 -12.50
N LEU A 100 2.40 -12.81 -11.48
CA LEU A 100 2.33 -11.81 -10.42
C LEU A 100 2.23 -10.37 -10.94
N ALA A 101 3.10 -9.99 -11.87
CA ALA A 101 3.12 -8.65 -12.43
C ALA A 101 1.84 -8.33 -13.22
N ASP A 102 1.35 -9.28 -13.99
CA ASP A 102 0.11 -9.12 -14.76
C ASP A 102 -1.10 -8.98 -13.86
N GLU A 103 -1.21 -9.82 -12.83
CA GLU A 103 -2.31 -9.78 -11.86
C GLU A 103 -2.33 -8.44 -11.10
N MET A 104 -1.17 -7.99 -10.65
CA MET A 104 -1.04 -6.68 -9.97
C MET A 104 -1.34 -5.53 -10.94
N GLY A 105 -0.85 -5.59 -12.17
CA GLY A 105 -1.13 -4.59 -13.20
C GLY A 105 -2.62 -4.47 -13.53
N VAL A 106 -3.32 -5.57 -13.69
CA VAL A 106 -4.77 -5.60 -13.95
C VAL A 106 -5.55 -4.90 -12.82
N LEU A 107 -5.14 -5.08 -11.58
CA LEU A 107 -5.77 -4.40 -10.43
C LEU A 107 -5.40 -2.90 -10.40
N GLN A 108 -4.12 -2.60 -10.38
CA GLN A 108 -3.61 -1.25 -10.12
C GLN A 108 -3.92 -0.26 -11.25
N GLU A 109 -3.82 -0.67 -12.50
CA GLU A 109 -4.06 0.21 -13.66
C GLU A 109 -5.54 0.66 -13.80
N ARG A 110 -6.47 -0.03 -13.15
CA ARG A 110 -7.88 0.37 -13.09
C ARG A 110 -8.13 1.49 -12.07
N ILE A 111 -7.20 1.71 -11.14
CA ILE A 111 -7.28 2.78 -10.13
C ILE A 111 -6.79 4.07 -10.77
N THR A 112 -7.69 4.77 -11.43
CA THR A 112 -7.34 5.96 -12.21
C THR A 112 -8.50 6.96 -12.24
N SER A 113 -8.21 8.18 -12.68
CA SER A 113 -9.21 9.21 -12.92
C SER A 113 -9.84 9.05 -14.30
N THR A 114 -11.15 9.20 -14.40
CA THR A 114 -11.90 9.19 -15.65
C THR A 114 -12.96 10.27 -15.65
N LYS A 115 -13.16 10.95 -16.79
CA LYS A 115 -14.24 11.94 -16.99
C LYS A 115 -14.33 13.00 -15.88
N GLY A 116 -13.20 13.42 -15.35
CA GLY A 116 -13.13 14.43 -14.28
C GLY A 116 -13.43 13.94 -12.88
N ARG A 117 -13.59 12.63 -12.69
CA ARG A 117 -13.72 11.99 -11.37
C ARG A 117 -12.56 11.05 -11.09
N SER A 118 -12.28 10.80 -9.82
CA SER A 118 -11.10 10.08 -9.39
C SER A 118 -11.43 8.90 -8.48
N ILE A 119 -10.52 7.92 -8.48
CA ILE A 119 -10.37 6.95 -7.41
C ILE A 119 -9.03 7.23 -6.74
N THR A 120 -9.06 7.62 -5.47
CA THR A 120 -7.87 7.71 -4.63
C THR A 120 -7.80 6.46 -3.77
N SER A 121 -6.68 5.73 -3.83
CA SER A 121 -6.53 4.51 -3.04
C SER A 121 -5.54 4.68 -1.90
N LEU A 122 -5.89 4.07 -0.76
CA LEU A 122 -4.97 3.81 0.33
C LEU A 122 -4.86 2.30 0.49
N GLN A 123 -3.65 1.79 0.30
CA GLN A 123 -3.39 0.36 0.30
C GLN A 123 -2.41 0.01 1.42
N ALA A 124 -2.84 -0.86 2.32
CA ALA A 124 -1.91 -1.46 3.27
C ALA A 124 -1.11 -2.55 2.55
N VAL A 125 0.21 -2.53 2.71
CA VAL A 125 1.12 -3.49 2.09
C VAL A 125 1.93 -4.17 3.18
N TYR A 126 1.66 -5.44 3.43
CA TYR A 126 2.50 -6.25 4.29
C TYR A 126 3.81 -6.57 3.57
N VAL A 127 4.92 -6.36 4.27
CA VAL A 127 6.26 -6.62 3.75
C VAL A 127 6.86 -7.82 4.50
N PRO A 128 6.95 -9.00 3.86
CA PRO A 128 7.49 -10.20 4.50
C PRO A 128 8.92 -9.99 5.00
N ALA A 129 9.19 -10.31 6.27
CA ALA A 129 10.50 -10.21 6.90
C ALA A 129 11.16 -8.82 6.81
N ASP A 130 10.37 -7.75 6.68
CA ASP A 130 10.84 -6.38 6.46
C ASP A 130 11.71 -6.24 5.18
N ASP A 131 11.57 -7.17 4.23
CA ASP A 131 12.32 -7.18 2.97
C ASP A 131 11.53 -6.49 1.85
N TYR A 132 11.82 -5.21 1.63
CA TYR A 132 11.21 -4.41 0.56
C TYR A 132 11.60 -4.87 -0.85
N THR A 133 12.59 -5.76 -0.99
CA THR A 133 13.00 -6.36 -2.27
C THR A 133 12.22 -7.62 -2.61
N ASP A 134 11.40 -8.14 -1.68
CA ASP A 134 10.49 -9.25 -1.95
C ASP A 134 9.62 -8.93 -3.17
N PRO A 135 9.42 -9.87 -4.11
CA PRO A 135 8.69 -9.62 -5.35
C PRO A 135 7.28 -9.05 -5.19
N ALA A 136 6.56 -9.42 -4.13
CA ALA A 136 5.20 -8.95 -3.91
C ALA A 136 5.14 -7.45 -3.57
N PRO A 137 5.80 -6.95 -2.50
CA PRO A 137 5.83 -5.52 -2.25
C PRO A 137 6.52 -4.73 -3.36
N ALA A 138 7.63 -5.23 -3.91
CA ALA A 138 8.36 -4.55 -4.98
C ALA A 138 7.48 -4.30 -6.22
N THR A 139 6.72 -5.31 -6.66
CA THR A 139 5.78 -5.19 -7.79
C THR A 139 4.65 -4.21 -7.46
N THR A 140 4.14 -4.24 -6.23
CA THR A 140 3.09 -3.31 -5.79
C THR A 140 3.59 -1.88 -5.81
N PHE A 141 4.75 -1.60 -5.24
CA PHE A 141 5.32 -0.25 -5.14
C PHE A 141 5.56 0.40 -6.50
N ALA A 142 5.86 -0.39 -7.52
CA ALA A 142 6.03 0.13 -8.89
C ALA A 142 4.78 0.81 -9.45
N HIS A 143 3.59 0.47 -8.95
CA HIS A 143 2.32 1.05 -9.38
C HIS A 143 1.82 2.20 -8.49
N LEU A 144 2.43 2.44 -7.34
CA LEU A 144 1.97 3.44 -6.38
C LEU A 144 2.55 4.83 -6.69
N ASP A 145 1.71 5.86 -6.54
CA ASP A 145 2.13 7.26 -6.71
C ASP A 145 2.85 7.82 -5.50
N ALA A 146 2.56 7.26 -4.32
CA ALA A 146 3.23 7.59 -3.08
C ALA A 146 3.40 6.36 -2.22
N THR A 147 4.53 6.25 -1.54
CA THR A 147 4.82 5.18 -0.59
C THR A 147 5.22 5.77 0.75
N THR A 148 4.66 5.21 1.83
CA THR A 148 5.03 5.54 3.20
C THR A 148 5.59 4.28 3.84
N GLU A 149 6.89 4.22 4.00
CA GLU A 149 7.58 3.06 4.55
C GLU A 149 7.78 3.20 6.06
N LEU A 150 7.31 2.21 6.81
CA LEU A 150 7.53 2.11 8.25
C LEU A 150 8.83 1.35 8.53
N ASP A 151 9.62 1.86 9.47
CA ASP A 151 10.94 1.35 9.80
C ASP A 151 11.05 1.00 11.28
N ARG A 152 11.40 -0.25 11.58
CA ARG A 152 11.58 -0.74 12.95
C ARG A 152 12.73 -0.04 13.69
N ALA A 153 13.79 0.32 12.97
CA ALA A 153 14.92 1.04 13.56
C ALA A 153 14.51 2.45 14.05
N ILE A 154 13.58 3.09 13.38
CA ILE A 154 13.01 4.37 13.80
C ILE A 154 12.09 4.16 15.01
N ALA A 155 11.23 3.14 14.97
CA ALA A 155 10.36 2.78 16.09
C ALA A 155 11.15 2.47 17.37
N SER A 156 12.29 1.77 17.24
CA SER A 156 13.15 1.43 18.37
C SER A 156 13.80 2.64 19.04
N LYS A 157 13.90 3.77 18.33
CA LYS A 157 14.33 5.07 18.87
C LYS A 157 13.21 5.85 19.56
N GLY A 158 12.00 5.29 19.62
CA GLY A 158 10.82 5.95 20.20
C GLY A 158 10.23 7.06 19.33
N ILE A 159 10.54 7.09 18.04
CA ILE A 159 10.03 8.09 17.10
C ILE A 159 8.77 7.53 16.41
N TYR A 160 7.65 8.21 16.59
CA TYR A 160 6.37 7.83 16.01
C TYR A 160 5.69 9.04 15.34
N PRO A 161 5.01 8.83 14.18
CA PRO A 161 5.00 7.61 13.39
C PRO A 161 6.40 7.22 12.90
N ALA A 162 6.68 5.92 12.89
CA ALA A 162 8.00 5.39 12.55
C ALA A 162 8.22 5.34 11.02
N VAL A 163 7.98 6.45 10.36
CA VAL A 163 8.12 6.61 8.91
C VAL A 163 9.58 6.91 8.56
N ASN A 164 10.10 6.19 7.57
CA ASN A 164 11.43 6.45 7.03
C ASN A 164 11.34 7.51 5.92
N PRO A 165 11.77 8.75 6.17
CA PRO A 165 11.66 9.83 5.19
C PRO A 165 12.64 9.71 4.02
N LEU A 166 13.68 8.88 4.14
CA LEU A 166 14.69 8.68 3.08
C LEU A 166 14.22 7.68 2.01
N THR A 167 13.35 6.74 2.38
CA THR A 167 12.83 5.70 1.48
C THR A 167 11.39 5.93 1.04
N SER A 168 10.62 6.72 1.82
CA SER A 168 9.27 7.11 1.44
C SER A 168 9.28 8.12 0.30
N THR A 169 8.35 7.98 -0.64
CA THR A 169 8.29 8.79 -1.86
C THR A 169 6.90 9.31 -2.14
N SER A 170 6.81 10.41 -2.91
CA SER A 170 5.55 10.91 -3.45
C SER A 170 5.79 11.63 -4.76
N ARG A 171 5.00 11.30 -5.79
CA ARG A 171 5.06 11.98 -7.10
C ARG A 171 4.60 13.42 -7.06
N ILE A 172 3.78 13.79 -6.10
CA ILE A 172 3.31 15.18 -5.97
C ILE A 172 4.29 16.09 -5.24
N LEU A 173 5.42 15.59 -4.74
CA LEU A 173 6.48 16.41 -4.16
C LEU A 173 7.30 17.08 -5.27
N GLU A 174 6.68 18.01 -5.92
CA GLU A 174 7.26 18.82 -7.01
C GLU A 174 6.93 20.30 -6.83
N PRO A 175 7.82 21.23 -7.22
CA PRO A 175 7.60 22.67 -7.04
C PRO A 175 6.28 23.17 -7.65
N GLY A 176 5.90 22.61 -8.81
CA GLY A 176 4.67 22.99 -9.53
C GLY A 176 3.38 22.55 -8.83
N ILE A 177 3.44 21.64 -7.87
CA ILE A 177 2.28 21.10 -7.15
C ILE A 177 2.23 21.63 -5.72
N VAL A 178 3.31 21.46 -4.96
CA VAL A 178 3.36 21.85 -3.53
C VAL A 178 3.88 23.27 -3.30
N GLY A 179 4.43 23.90 -4.31
CA GLY A 179 5.07 25.21 -4.22
C GLY A 179 6.58 25.11 -3.93
N GLU A 180 7.33 26.11 -4.37
CA GLU A 180 8.80 26.13 -4.28
C GLU A 180 9.30 26.01 -2.84
N LYS A 181 8.70 26.78 -1.92
CA LYS A 181 9.13 26.79 -0.51
C LYS A 181 8.96 25.42 0.16
N HIS A 182 7.83 24.77 -0.06
CA HIS A 182 7.59 23.42 0.49
C HIS A 182 8.62 22.42 -0.06
N TYR A 183 8.80 22.45 -1.37
CA TYR A 183 9.75 21.55 -2.03
C TYR A 183 11.19 21.77 -1.53
N GLU A 184 11.65 23.02 -1.46
CA GLU A 184 12.99 23.38 -1.00
C GLU A 184 13.23 22.90 0.46
N VAL A 185 12.26 23.17 1.35
CA VAL A 185 12.36 22.73 2.75
C VAL A 185 12.41 21.21 2.85
N ALA A 186 11.57 20.49 2.10
CA ALA A 186 11.57 19.03 2.08
C ALA A 186 12.92 18.48 1.60
N GLN A 187 13.49 19.03 0.53
CA GLN A 187 14.80 18.61 0.00
C GLN A 187 15.93 18.88 0.98
N ARG A 188 15.92 20.01 1.68
CA ARG A 188 16.92 20.33 2.71
C ARG A 188 16.84 19.38 3.89
N VAL A 189 15.63 19.06 4.36
CA VAL A 189 15.43 18.09 5.45
C VAL A 189 15.94 16.72 5.06
N ILE A 190 15.58 16.23 3.88
CA ILE A 190 16.07 14.94 3.35
C ILE A 190 17.59 14.95 3.26
N GLY A 191 18.20 16.03 2.76
CA GLY A 191 19.66 16.17 2.67
C GLY A 191 20.35 16.09 4.04
N ILE A 192 19.79 16.74 5.07
CA ILE A 192 20.31 16.69 6.44
C ILE A 192 20.22 15.27 7.02
N LEU A 193 19.08 14.61 6.83
CA LEU A 193 18.88 13.24 7.32
C LEU A 193 19.79 12.25 6.60
N GLN A 194 20.01 12.42 5.31
CA GLN A 194 20.94 11.60 4.54
C GLN A 194 22.38 11.79 5.05
N LYS A 195 22.79 13.01 5.26
CA LYS A 195 24.12 13.32 5.82
C LYS A 195 24.30 12.74 7.22
N ASN A 196 23.29 12.85 8.07
CA ASN A 196 23.30 12.24 9.41
C ASN A 196 23.47 10.72 9.32
N LYS A 197 22.78 10.05 8.41
CA LYS A 197 22.91 8.60 8.21
C LYS A 197 24.32 8.23 7.77
N GLU A 198 24.89 8.94 6.81
CA GLU A 198 26.29 8.71 6.33
C GLU A 198 27.30 8.87 7.46
N LEU A 199 27.15 9.90 8.31
CA LEU A 199 28.03 10.12 9.45
C LEU A 199 27.88 9.01 10.51
N GLN A 200 26.67 8.54 10.77
CA GLN A 200 26.45 7.41 11.68
C GLN A 200 27.10 6.11 11.17
N ASP A 201 27.03 5.86 9.87
CA ASP A 201 27.67 4.70 9.25
C ASP A 201 29.19 4.77 9.38
N ILE A 202 29.78 5.95 9.20
CA ILE A 202 31.21 6.19 9.40
C ILE A 202 31.59 5.99 10.87
N ILE A 203 30.86 6.54 11.82
CA ILE A 203 31.09 6.37 13.26
C ILE A 203 31.03 4.90 13.65
N ALA A 204 30.09 4.14 13.11
CA ALA A 204 29.95 2.72 13.40
C ALA A 204 31.15 1.88 12.94
N ILE A 205 31.81 2.31 11.88
CA ILE A 205 32.97 1.58 11.29
C ILE A 205 34.32 2.07 11.86
N LEU A 206 34.50 3.38 11.95
CA LEU A 206 35.79 3.99 12.26
C LEU A 206 35.89 4.60 13.66
N GLY A 207 34.76 4.77 14.35
CA GLY A 207 34.70 5.49 15.62
C GLY A 207 34.52 7.01 15.46
N MET A 208 34.25 7.69 16.59
CA MET A 208 33.98 9.14 16.59
C MET A 208 35.20 10.02 16.31
N ASP A 209 36.38 9.49 16.53
CA ASP A 209 37.64 10.24 16.43
C ASP A 209 38.08 10.50 14.98
N GLU A 210 37.40 9.89 14.00
CA GLU A 210 37.73 10.01 12.57
C GLU A 210 36.77 11.01 11.82
N LEU A 211 35.97 11.76 12.55
CA LEU A 211 35.07 12.78 11.98
C LEU A 211 35.78 14.19 11.97
#